data_5d83d6b87085854ecd64960be900c767
#
_entry.id   5d83d6b87085854ecd64960be900c767
#
_cell.length_a   1.000
_cell.length_b   1.000
_cell.length_c   1.000
_cell.angle_alpha   90.00
_cell.angle_beta   90.00
_cell.angle_gamma   90.00
#
_symmetry.space_group_name_H-M   'P 1'
#
loop_
_entity.id
_entity.type
_entity.pdbx_description
1 polymer ?
#
loop_
_entity_poly.entity_id
_entity_poly.type
_entity_poly.pdbx_seq_one_letter_code
_entity_poly.pdbx_strand_id
1 'polypeptide(L)'
;EFIFAIRAVMQQDFPDAYLLGEVWEDGTTKVAYSKRRRYLLGGGLHGLMNYPFRTALLSYLAGTSGAEDFRDAMETIRENYPSPAFYGAMNFLSTHDTPRLLTLLGCKQPPADRDARAHYRLSPAERERGTALLKLAALVLYAFPGSPTVYYGDEAGMEGFEDPFNRRTYPWGHEDTALLDWFHTLGRLRAERESLQSGDITYPLAAGRVLCFARRVGDEVAVCAVNAGAESASVDLPWAAPLAHDALSGQ
;
A
#
# COMPACT_ATOMS: atom_id res chain seq x y z
N GLU A 1 -6.26 26.39 -11.14
CA GLU A 1 -7.02 26.65 -12.39
C GLU A 1 -6.72 25.60 -13.47
N PHE A 2 -5.44 25.31 -13.76
CA PHE A 2 -5.04 24.36 -14.81
C PHE A 2 -5.63 22.95 -14.63
N ILE A 3 -5.58 22.36 -13.43
CA ILE A 3 -6.14 21.02 -13.11
C ILE A 3 -7.66 21.00 -13.39
N PHE A 4 -8.38 22.06 -13.05
CA PHE A 4 -9.82 22.15 -13.30
C PHE A 4 -10.15 22.22 -14.80
N ALA A 5 -9.30 22.92 -15.59
CA ALA A 5 -9.46 22.96 -17.04
C ALA A 5 -9.21 21.57 -17.66
N ILE A 6 -8.17 20.85 -17.25
CA ILE A 6 -7.93 19.46 -17.66
C ILE A 6 -9.14 18.59 -17.33
N ARG A 7 -9.64 18.69 -16.08
CA ARG A 7 -10.80 17.91 -15.63
C ARG A 7 -12.04 18.17 -16.50
N ALA A 8 -12.30 19.44 -16.83
CA ALA A 8 -13.46 19.81 -17.66
C ALA A 8 -13.38 19.18 -19.07
N VAL A 9 -12.20 19.23 -19.71
CA VAL A 9 -11.97 18.57 -21.01
C VAL A 9 -12.14 17.06 -20.90
N MET A 10 -11.54 16.43 -19.89
CA MET A 10 -11.66 14.98 -19.68
C MET A 10 -13.11 14.54 -19.45
N GLN A 11 -13.88 15.30 -18.67
CA GLN A 11 -15.28 14.96 -18.44
C GLN A 11 -16.14 15.06 -19.71
N GLN A 12 -15.80 15.97 -20.63
CA GLN A 12 -16.49 16.14 -21.89
C GLN A 12 -16.16 15.01 -22.87
N ASP A 13 -14.87 14.70 -23.06
CA ASP A 13 -14.40 13.85 -24.14
C ASP A 13 -14.12 12.39 -23.67
N PHE A 14 -13.81 12.21 -22.38
CA PHE A 14 -13.42 10.94 -21.77
C PHE A 14 -14.05 10.80 -20.36
N PRO A 15 -15.39 10.68 -20.24
CA PRO A 15 -16.09 10.72 -18.95
C PRO A 15 -15.67 9.62 -17.97
N ASP A 16 -15.20 8.47 -18.48
CA ASP A 16 -14.75 7.34 -17.69
C ASP A 16 -13.25 7.41 -17.31
N ALA A 17 -12.53 8.43 -17.78
CA ALA A 17 -11.11 8.57 -17.47
C ALA A 17 -10.88 9.05 -16.03
N TYR A 18 -9.92 8.41 -15.36
CA TYR A 18 -9.54 8.71 -13.98
C TYR A 18 -8.36 9.68 -13.93
N LEU A 19 -8.55 10.86 -13.35
CA LEU A 19 -7.51 11.87 -13.20
C LEU A 19 -6.85 11.72 -11.82
N LEU A 20 -5.66 11.14 -11.82
CA LEU A 20 -4.83 10.92 -10.64
C LEU A 20 -3.80 12.04 -10.48
N GLY A 21 -3.54 12.46 -9.25
CA GLY A 21 -2.50 13.42 -8.92
C GLY A 21 -1.43 12.85 -8.00
N GLU A 22 -0.23 13.42 -8.09
CA GLU A 22 0.85 13.12 -7.17
C GLU A 22 0.99 14.22 -6.12
N VAL A 23 0.72 13.86 -4.86
CA VAL A 23 0.90 14.72 -3.68
C VAL A 23 1.48 13.85 -2.55
N TRP A 24 2.64 14.22 -2.04
CA TRP A 24 3.39 13.38 -1.08
C TRP A 24 2.84 13.39 0.34
N GLU A 25 1.98 14.34 0.66
CA GLU A 25 1.28 14.48 1.93
C GLU A 25 -0.25 14.40 1.76
N ASP A 26 -1.00 14.66 2.83
CA ASP A 26 -2.46 14.81 2.73
C ASP A 26 -2.82 15.94 1.75
N GLY A 27 -3.44 15.57 0.64
CA GLY A 27 -3.79 16.49 -0.44
C GLY A 27 -4.88 17.50 -0.08
N THR A 28 -5.57 17.32 1.05
CA THR A 28 -6.62 18.24 1.50
C THR A 28 -6.06 19.37 2.36
N THR A 29 -4.91 19.16 2.99
CA THR A 29 -4.23 20.13 3.86
C THR A 29 -3.09 20.85 3.19
N LYS A 30 -2.71 20.45 1.98
CA LYS A 30 -1.59 21.04 1.21
C LYS A 30 -1.73 22.52 1.04
N VAL A 31 -0.72 23.27 1.49
CA VAL A 31 -0.56 24.69 1.21
C VAL A 31 0.64 24.88 0.25
N ALA A 32 0.40 25.53 -0.87
CA ALA A 32 1.44 25.93 -1.80
C ALA A 32 1.16 27.32 -2.36
N TYR A 33 2.21 28.14 -2.50
CA TYR A 33 2.11 29.54 -2.89
C TYR A 33 1.11 30.32 -2.02
N SER A 34 1.20 30.12 -0.69
CA SER A 34 0.37 30.78 0.33
C SER A 34 -1.14 30.52 0.20
N LYS A 35 -1.54 29.46 -0.51
CA LYS A 35 -2.94 29.07 -0.67
C LYS A 35 -3.13 27.58 -0.41
N ARG A 36 -4.18 27.21 0.36
CA ARG A 36 -4.62 25.81 0.49
C ARG A 36 -5.07 25.30 -0.88
N ARG A 37 -4.53 24.16 -1.28
CA ARG A 37 -4.85 23.53 -2.55
C ARG A 37 -6.13 22.71 -2.43
N ARG A 38 -6.96 22.76 -3.46
CA ARG A 38 -8.23 22.04 -3.53
C ARG A 38 -8.13 20.90 -4.55
N TYR A 39 -7.14 20.02 -4.37
CA TYR A 39 -6.89 18.95 -5.34
C TYR A 39 -8.08 17.99 -5.45
N LEU A 40 -8.64 17.52 -4.33
CA LEU A 40 -9.79 16.62 -4.29
C LEU A 40 -11.11 17.36 -4.10
N LEU A 41 -11.09 18.54 -3.50
CA LEU A 41 -12.27 19.32 -3.17
C LEU A 41 -12.61 20.29 -4.32
N GLY A 42 -13.78 20.17 -4.88
CA GLY A 42 -14.29 21.09 -5.90
C GLY A 42 -14.02 20.67 -7.34
N GLY A 43 -13.94 19.37 -7.63
CA GLY A 43 -13.90 18.85 -9.00
C GLY A 43 -12.53 18.94 -9.69
N GLY A 44 -11.44 18.92 -8.93
CA GLY A 44 -10.08 18.84 -9.45
C GLY A 44 -9.71 17.41 -9.86
N LEU A 45 -8.98 16.71 -9.01
CA LEU A 45 -8.57 15.32 -9.22
C LEU A 45 -9.64 14.33 -8.75
N HIS A 46 -9.65 13.13 -9.32
CA HIS A 46 -10.48 12.02 -8.82
C HIS A 46 -9.85 11.36 -7.59
N GLY A 47 -8.54 11.22 -7.58
CA GLY A 47 -7.77 10.64 -6.49
C GLY A 47 -6.32 11.07 -6.50
N LEU A 48 -5.59 10.57 -5.52
CA LEU A 48 -4.16 10.86 -5.32
C LEU A 48 -3.36 9.58 -5.15
N MET A 49 -2.07 9.65 -5.48
CA MET A 49 -1.07 8.70 -5.01
C MET A 49 -1.01 8.76 -3.49
N ASN A 50 -1.24 7.62 -2.82
CA ASN A 50 -1.40 7.57 -1.35
C ASN A 50 -0.06 7.42 -0.64
N TYR A 51 0.77 8.47 -0.67
CA TYR A 51 2.03 8.53 0.09
C TYR A 51 1.82 8.39 1.61
N PRO A 52 0.75 8.96 2.21
CA PRO A 52 0.44 8.70 3.62
C PRO A 52 0.28 7.22 3.95
N PHE A 53 -0.42 6.44 3.11
CA PHE A 53 -0.54 4.98 3.27
C PHE A 53 0.83 4.29 3.25
N ARG A 54 1.63 4.61 2.23
CA ARG A 54 2.99 4.08 2.10
C ARG A 54 3.82 4.36 3.35
N THR A 55 3.85 5.61 3.78
CA THR A 55 4.66 6.04 4.93
C THR A 55 4.23 5.34 6.22
N ALA A 56 2.93 5.32 6.49
CA ALA A 56 2.38 4.70 7.71
C ALA A 56 2.64 3.18 7.74
N LEU A 57 2.38 2.48 6.61
CA LEU A 57 2.59 1.05 6.55
C LEU A 57 4.06 0.65 6.68
N LEU A 58 4.96 1.36 6.00
CA LEU A 58 6.39 1.06 6.09
C LEU A 58 6.95 1.36 7.47
N SER A 59 6.51 2.43 8.15
CA SER A 59 6.90 2.73 9.53
C SER A 59 6.43 1.65 10.50
N TYR A 60 5.18 1.18 10.35
CA TYR A 60 4.65 0.05 11.14
C TYR A 60 5.49 -1.23 10.94
N LEU A 61 5.74 -1.62 9.68
CA LEU A 61 6.51 -2.83 9.39
C LEU A 61 7.98 -2.73 9.85
N ALA A 62 8.59 -1.56 9.72
CA ALA A 62 9.94 -1.30 10.23
C ALA A 62 10.02 -1.29 11.77
N GLY A 63 8.89 -1.17 12.47
CA GLY A 63 8.83 -1.10 13.93
C GLY A 63 9.15 0.28 14.50
N THR A 64 9.11 1.32 13.69
CA THR A 64 9.27 2.73 14.13
C THR A 64 7.97 3.35 14.59
N SER A 65 6.82 2.73 14.28
CA SER A 65 5.50 3.08 14.78
C SER A 65 4.67 1.82 15.07
N GLY A 66 3.53 1.98 15.77
CA GLY A 66 2.59 0.92 16.07
C GLY A 66 1.51 0.75 14.98
N ALA A 67 0.70 -0.30 15.12
CA ALA A 67 -0.46 -0.54 14.27
C ALA A 67 -1.54 0.54 14.49
N GLU A 68 -1.64 1.06 15.70
CA GLU A 68 -2.49 2.19 16.06
C GLU A 68 -2.14 3.44 15.27
N ASP A 69 -0.85 3.75 15.09
CA ASP A 69 -0.40 4.90 14.31
C ASP A 69 -0.79 4.75 12.81
N PHE A 70 -0.68 3.51 12.28
CA PHE A 70 -1.16 3.23 10.93
C PHE A 70 -2.66 3.46 10.80
N ARG A 71 -3.47 2.89 11.73
CA ARG A 71 -4.92 3.08 11.75
C ARG A 71 -5.27 4.57 11.80
N ASP A 72 -4.69 5.32 12.74
CA ASP A 72 -5.03 6.72 12.98
C ASP A 72 -4.65 7.60 11.79
N ALA A 73 -3.51 7.32 11.13
CA ALA A 73 -3.13 7.97 9.90
C ALA A 73 -4.14 7.70 8.77
N MET A 74 -4.60 6.45 8.63
CA MET A 74 -5.56 6.09 7.57
C MET A 74 -6.97 6.60 7.87
N GLU A 75 -7.41 6.61 9.13
CA GLU A 75 -8.67 7.23 9.52
C GLU A 75 -8.65 8.74 9.28
N THR A 76 -7.54 9.41 9.57
CA THR A 76 -7.36 10.83 9.24
C THR A 76 -7.53 11.10 7.74
N ILE A 77 -6.94 10.28 6.88
CA ILE A 77 -7.11 10.40 5.42
C ILE A 77 -8.55 10.08 5.02
N ARG A 78 -9.19 9.07 5.62
CA ARG A 78 -10.58 8.71 5.35
C ARG A 78 -11.56 9.82 5.71
N GLU A 79 -11.32 10.53 6.82
CA GLU A 79 -12.12 11.67 7.25
C GLU A 79 -11.91 12.92 6.37
N ASN A 80 -10.67 13.14 5.92
CA ASN A 80 -10.31 14.32 5.16
C ASN A 80 -10.68 14.23 3.67
N TYR A 81 -10.69 13.03 3.09
CA TYR A 81 -10.93 12.81 1.66
C TYR A 81 -12.43 12.61 1.37
N PRO A 82 -12.94 13.11 0.24
CA PRO A 82 -14.21 12.62 -0.27
C PRO A 82 -14.17 11.10 -0.40
N SER A 83 -15.25 10.42 0.01
CA SER A 83 -15.30 8.95 0.01
C SER A 83 -14.86 8.31 -1.32
N PRO A 84 -15.29 8.79 -2.52
CA PRO A 84 -14.78 8.23 -3.78
C PRO A 84 -13.27 8.39 -3.97
N ALA A 85 -12.68 9.47 -3.45
CA ALA A 85 -11.23 9.70 -3.56
C ALA A 85 -10.43 8.83 -2.60
N PHE A 86 -10.98 8.50 -1.42
CA PHE A 86 -10.36 7.56 -0.49
C PHE A 86 -10.38 6.14 -1.06
N TYR A 87 -11.55 5.66 -1.51
CA TYR A 87 -11.69 4.31 -2.07
C TYR A 87 -11.08 4.17 -3.47
N GLY A 88 -10.81 5.28 -4.17
CA GLY A 88 -10.10 5.31 -5.45
C GLY A 88 -8.62 5.72 -5.33
N ALA A 89 -8.09 5.92 -4.12
CA ALA A 89 -6.70 6.32 -3.93
C ALA A 89 -5.74 5.25 -4.48
N MET A 90 -4.67 5.69 -5.14
CA MET A 90 -3.62 4.80 -5.62
C MET A 90 -2.69 4.43 -4.47
N ASN A 91 -2.90 3.24 -3.89
CA ASN A 91 -2.00 2.72 -2.88
C ASN A 91 -0.79 2.05 -3.52
N PHE A 92 0.39 2.32 -3.01
CA PHE A 92 1.64 1.76 -3.50
C PHE A 92 2.67 1.67 -2.37
N LEU A 93 3.74 0.93 -2.58
CA LEU A 93 4.80 0.72 -1.59
C LEU A 93 6.17 1.21 -2.07
N SER A 94 6.40 1.16 -3.38
CA SER A 94 7.57 1.75 -4.04
C SER A 94 7.20 2.36 -5.39
N THR A 95 8.06 3.25 -5.88
CA THR A 95 7.93 3.93 -7.18
C THR A 95 9.32 4.15 -7.78
N HIS A 96 9.34 4.75 -8.96
CA HIS A 96 10.59 5.19 -9.59
C HIS A 96 11.36 6.27 -8.79
N ASP A 97 10.73 6.91 -7.81
CA ASP A 97 11.33 7.95 -6.96
C ASP A 97 11.73 7.44 -5.57
N THR A 98 11.49 6.16 -5.29
CA THR A 98 11.76 5.57 -3.97
C THR A 98 12.59 4.28 -4.10
N PRO A 99 13.34 3.87 -3.06
CA PRO A 99 14.02 2.58 -3.07
C PRO A 99 13.06 1.42 -3.31
N ARG A 100 13.57 0.33 -3.89
CA ARG A 100 12.85 -0.93 -4.03
C ARG A 100 12.40 -1.44 -2.67
N LEU A 101 11.17 -1.95 -2.61
CA LEU A 101 10.55 -2.38 -1.36
C LEU A 101 11.40 -3.45 -0.64
N LEU A 102 11.88 -4.45 -1.37
CA LEU A 102 12.72 -5.52 -0.80
C LEU A 102 14.00 -4.96 -0.16
N THR A 103 14.66 -4.00 -0.82
CA THR A 103 15.88 -3.35 -0.28
C THR A 103 15.56 -2.52 0.94
N LEU A 104 14.47 -1.75 0.90
CA LEU A 104 14.05 -0.87 1.99
C LEU A 104 13.74 -1.68 3.28
N LEU A 105 13.02 -2.79 3.14
CA LEU A 105 12.63 -3.64 4.26
C LEU A 105 13.75 -4.60 4.71
N GLY A 106 14.60 -4.99 3.78
CA GLY A 106 15.71 -5.92 4.03
C GLY A 106 16.94 -5.26 4.65
N CYS A 107 17.39 -4.14 4.15
CA CYS A 107 18.62 -3.48 4.59
C CYS A 107 18.37 -2.56 5.79
N LYS A 108 18.95 -2.92 6.96
CA LYS A 108 18.86 -2.08 8.17
C LYS A 108 19.89 -0.96 8.22
N GLN A 109 21.02 -1.16 7.56
CA GLN A 109 22.16 -0.24 7.58
C GLN A 109 22.60 0.07 6.15
N PRO A 110 21.89 0.98 5.46
CA PRO A 110 22.22 1.34 4.09
C PRO A 110 23.64 1.95 4.03
N PRO A 111 24.43 1.60 3.02
CA PRO A 111 25.73 2.21 2.80
C PRO A 111 25.60 3.73 2.68
N ALA A 112 26.51 4.49 3.28
CA ALA A 112 26.54 5.95 3.16
C ALA A 112 26.99 6.37 1.75
N ASP A 113 27.93 5.63 1.17
CA ASP A 113 28.49 5.92 -0.15
C ASP A 113 27.55 5.49 -1.29
N ARG A 114 27.46 6.37 -2.32
CA ARG A 114 26.58 6.15 -3.47
C ARG A 114 27.06 4.99 -4.36
N ASP A 115 28.36 4.85 -4.55
CA ASP A 115 28.90 3.75 -5.35
C ASP A 115 28.68 2.40 -4.68
N ALA A 116 28.82 2.37 -3.35
CA ALA A 116 28.45 1.18 -2.57
C ALA A 116 26.97 0.83 -2.72
N ARG A 117 26.07 1.81 -2.75
CA ARG A 117 24.63 1.58 -3.02
C ARG A 117 24.37 1.06 -4.43
N ALA A 118 25.12 1.52 -5.43
CA ALA A 118 24.99 1.04 -6.80
C ALA A 118 25.24 -0.46 -6.96
N HIS A 119 26.19 -1.00 -6.18
CA HIS A 119 26.62 -2.38 -6.24
C HIS A 119 26.06 -3.26 -5.10
N TYR A 120 25.31 -2.66 -4.19
CA TYR A 120 24.75 -3.37 -3.02
C TYR A 120 23.84 -4.51 -3.45
N ARG A 121 23.98 -5.62 -2.73
CA ARG A 121 23.05 -6.74 -2.77
C ARG A 121 22.76 -7.14 -1.33
N LEU A 122 21.49 -7.48 -1.09
CA LEU A 122 21.07 -7.98 0.21
C LEU A 122 21.82 -9.28 0.56
N SER A 123 22.33 -9.36 1.76
CA SER A 123 22.78 -10.64 2.31
C SER A 123 21.61 -11.63 2.43
N PRO A 124 21.84 -12.95 2.52
CA PRO A 124 20.77 -13.93 2.67
C PRO A 124 19.80 -13.59 3.82
N ALA A 125 20.33 -13.18 4.97
CA ALA A 125 19.51 -12.80 6.14
C ALA A 125 18.70 -11.52 5.93
N GLU A 126 19.25 -10.53 5.21
CA GLU A 126 18.51 -9.31 4.85
C GLU A 126 17.42 -9.63 3.84
N ARG A 127 17.73 -10.48 2.84
CA ARG A 127 16.74 -10.89 1.85
C ARG A 127 15.60 -11.68 2.47
N GLU A 128 15.89 -12.64 3.35
CA GLU A 128 14.88 -13.41 4.08
C GLU A 128 13.94 -12.49 4.86
N ARG A 129 14.50 -11.59 5.68
CA ARG A 129 13.73 -10.60 6.43
C ARG A 129 12.93 -9.68 5.51
N GLY A 130 13.59 -9.14 4.47
CA GLY A 130 12.95 -8.25 3.50
C GLY A 130 11.78 -8.92 2.80
N THR A 131 11.94 -10.19 2.40
CA THR A 131 10.88 -10.97 1.74
C THR A 131 9.70 -11.22 2.68
N ALA A 132 9.95 -11.57 3.94
CA ALA A 132 8.88 -11.76 4.93
C ALA A 132 8.07 -10.47 5.12
N LEU A 133 8.73 -9.33 5.31
CA LEU A 133 8.07 -8.04 5.48
C LEU A 133 7.37 -7.56 4.19
N LEU A 134 7.96 -7.82 3.02
CA LEU A 134 7.36 -7.52 1.72
C LEU A 134 6.04 -8.29 1.52
N LYS A 135 6.00 -9.57 1.90
CA LYS A 135 4.77 -10.36 1.83
C LYS A 135 3.66 -9.78 2.72
N LEU A 136 4.00 -9.35 3.94
CA LEU A 136 3.03 -8.67 4.82
C LEU A 136 2.58 -7.33 4.23
N ALA A 137 3.52 -6.54 3.69
CA ALA A 137 3.22 -5.26 3.03
C ALA A 137 2.29 -5.44 1.83
N ALA A 138 2.55 -6.42 0.97
CA ALA A 138 1.72 -6.75 -0.18
C ALA A 138 0.33 -7.21 0.26
N LEU A 139 0.21 -8.04 1.31
CA LEU A 139 -1.09 -8.44 1.86
C LEU A 139 -1.93 -7.23 2.25
N VAL A 140 -1.36 -6.29 3.01
CA VAL A 140 -2.06 -5.06 3.39
C VAL A 140 -2.39 -4.21 2.16
N LEU A 141 -1.46 -4.07 1.21
CA LEU A 141 -1.68 -3.31 -0.03
C LEU A 141 -2.91 -3.81 -0.81
N TYR A 142 -3.04 -5.13 -0.96
CA TYR A 142 -4.15 -5.72 -1.72
C TYR A 142 -5.47 -5.79 -0.95
N ALA A 143 -5.43 -5.87 0.37
CA ALA A 143 -6.62 -5.94 1.21
C ALA A 143 -7.19 -4.56 1.59
N PHE A 144 -6.37 -3.51 1.61
CA PHE A 144 -6.77 -2.16 2.03
C PHE A 144 -7.67 -1.48 0.99
N PRO A 145 -8.57 -0.52 1.40
CA PRO A 145 -9.33 0.33 0.47
C PRO A 145 -8.42 1.12 -0.48
N GLY A 146 -8.80 1.23 -1.73
CA GLY A 146 -8.04 1.93 -2.78
C GLY A 146 -7.59 0.98 -3.88
N SER A 147 -6.82 1.48 -4.84
CA SER A 147 -6.28 0.72 -5.96
C SER A 147 -4.85 0.25 -5.65
N PRO A 148 -4.62 -1.05 -5.46
CA PRO A 148 -3.27 -1.57 -5.24
C PRO A 148 -2.43 -1.37 -6.49
N THR A 149 -1.27 -0.78 -6.34
CA THR A 149 -0.33 -0.53 -7.44
C THR A 149 1.04 -1.11 -7.09
N VAL A 150 1.56 -1.92 -7.99
CA VAL A 150 2.86 -2.56 -7.86
C VAL A 150 3.84 -1.86 -8.78
N TYR A 151 4.95 -1.38 -8.24
CA TYR A 151 6.07 -0.93 -9.07
C TYR A 151 6.76 -2.15 -9.66
N TYR A 152 6.92 -2.17 -11.00
CA TYR A 152 7.44 -3.33 -11.71
C TYR A 152 8.68 -3.93 -11.04
N GLY A 153 8.69 -5.24 -10.89
CA GLY A 153 9.82 -5.98 -10.33
C GLY A 153 9.83 -6.12 -8.80
N ASP A 154 8.97 -5.43 -8.05
CA ASP A 154 8.82 -5.70 -6.62
C ASP A 154 8.25 -7.12 -6.42
N GLU A 155 7.32 -7.53 -7.29
CA GLU A 155 6.76 -8.89 -7.37
C GLU A 155 7.79 -9.94 -7.78
N ALA A 156 8.85 -9.51 -8.47
CA ALA A 156 9.95 -10.39 -8.91
C ALA A 156 11.17 -10.38 -7.97
N GLY A 157 11.07 -9.66 -6.84
CA GLY A 157 12.14 -9.59 -5.86
C GLY A 157 13.34 -8.73 -6.28
N MET A 158 13.12 -7.70 -7.11
CA MET A 158 14.15 -6.75 -7.49
C MET A 158 14.67 -5.93 -6.31
N GLU A 159 15.98 -5.70 -6.32
CA GLU A 159 16.70 -4.90 -5.33
C GLU A 159 17.20 -3.58 -5.95
N GLY A 160 17.28 -2.55 -5.14
CA GLY A 160 17.88 -1.26 -5.52
C GLY A 160 17.56 -0.16 -4.52
N PHE A 161 18.54 0.68 -4.26
CA PHE A 161 18.34 1.92 -3.53
C PHE A 161 17.64 2.97 -4.42
N GLU A 162 17.69 4.24 -4.03
CA GLU A 162 17.12 5.36 -4.75
C GLU A 162 17.59 5.46 -6.22
N ASP A 163 16.93 6.30 -7.00
CA ASP A 163 17.25 6.58 -8.40
C ASP A 163 18.76 6.88 -8.63
N PRO A 164 19.40 6.20 -9.61
CA PRO A 164 18.83 5.34 -10.65
C PRO A 164 18.81 3.84 -10.29
N PHE A 165 19.21 3.45 -9.09
CA PHE A 165 19.48 2.05 -8.73
C PHE A 165 18.18 1.23 -8.60
N ASN A 166 17.04 1.87 -8.38
CA ASN A 166 15.71 1.29 -8.37
C ASN A 166 15.10 1.06 -9.77
N ARG A 167 15.74 1.57 -10.84
CA ARG A 167 15.22 1.54 -12.23
C ARG A 167 15.93 0.53 -13.12
N ARG A 168 16.42 -0.57 -12.55
CA ARG A 168 17.06 -1.65 -13.32
C ARG A 168 16.06 -2.36 -14.20
N THR A 169 16.56 -3.04 -15.24
CA THR A 169 15.75 -3.87 -16.13
C THR A 169 15.09 -5.01 -15.37
N TYR A 170 13.89 -5.40 -15.81
CA TYR A 170 13.17 -6.54 -15.23
C TYR A 170 14.00 -7.84 -15.43
N PRO A 171 14.06 -8.71 -14.42
CA PRO A 171 14.91 -9.91 -14.43
C PRO A 171 14.24 -11.08 -15.16
N TRP A 172 13.91 -10.94 -16.45
CA TRP A 172 13.24 -11.96 -17.24
C TRP A 172 13.93 -13.32 -17.14
N GLY A 173 13.17 -14.35 -16.72
CA GLY A 173 13.65 -15.72 -16.52
C GLY A 173 14.47 -15.93 -15.24
N HIS A 174 14.57 -14.91 -14.38
CA HIS A 174 15.29 -14.93 -13.09
C HIS A 174 14.47 -14.32 -11.96
N GLU A 175 13.14 -14.31 -12.11
CA GLU A 175 12.20 -13.80 -11.13
C GLU A 175 12.20 -14.66 -9.87
N ASP A 176 11.92 -14.04 -8.73
CA ASP A 176 11.57 -14.77 -7.51
C ASP A 176 10.15 -15.35 -7.65
N THR A 177 10.08 -16.61 -8.07
CA THR A 177 8.80 -17.27 -8.38
C THR A 177 7.88 -17.35 -7.15
N ALA A 178 8.44 -17.49 -5.94
CA ALA A 178 7.64 -17.54 -4.71
C ALA A 178 7.00 -16.18 -4.37
N LEU A 179 7.65 -15.07 -4.74
CA LEU A 179 7.04 -13.75 -4.66
C LEU A 179 6.01 -13.54 -5.75
N LEU A 180 6.29 -13.93 -6.99
CA LEU A 180 5.30 -13.86 -8.09
C LEU A 180 4.01 -14.60 -7.73
N ASP A 181 4.12 -15.83 -7.23
CA ASP A 181 2.97 -16.63 -6.81
C ASP A 181 2.19 -15.98 -5.67
N TRP A 182 2.90 -15.31 -4.75
CA TRP A 182 2.28 -14.53 -3.68
C TRP A 182 1.45 -13.37 -4.24
N PHE A 183 2.04 -12.55 -5.10
CA PHE A 183 1.33 -11.42 -5.73
C PHE A 183 0.16 -11.89 -6.61
N HIS A 184 0.30 -12.97 -7.36
CA HIS A 184 -0.79 -13.57 -8.12
C HIS A 184 -1.94 -14.02 -7.20
N THR A 185 -1.62 -14.67 -6.08
CA THR A 185 -2.62 -15.09 -5.09
C THR A 185 -3.39 -13.90 -4.53
N LEU A 186 -2.69 -12.83 -4.12
CA LEU A 186 -3.33 -11.63 -3.59
C LEU A 186 -4.18 -10.92 -4.65
N GLY A 187 -3.69 -10.83 -5.89
CA GLY A 187 -4.44 -10.25 -7.01
C GLY A 187 -5.73 -11.00 -7.30
N ARG A 188 -5.66 -12.35 -7.31
CA ARG A 188 -6.83 -13.20 -7.49
C ARG A 188 -7.83 -13.04 -6.35
N LEU A 189 -7.39 -13.09 -5.08
CA LEU A 189 -8.26 -12.87 -3.93
C LEU A 189 -8.99 -11.54 -4.01
N ARG A 190 -8.29 -10.46 -4.37
CA ARG A 190 -8.94 -9.16 -4.54
C ARG A 190 -9.94 -9.15 -5.69
N ALA A 191 -9.64 -9.80 -6.80
CA ALA A 191 -10.54 -9.87 -7.96
C ALA A 191 -11.80 -10.72 -7.70
N GLU A 192 -11.69 -11.72 -6.84
CA GLU A 192 -12.78 -12.66 -6.51
C GLU A 192 -13.66 -12.21 -5.33
N ARG A 193 -13.21 -11.24 -4.50
CA ARG A 193 -13.91 -10.82 -3.28
C ARG A 193 -14.41 -9.39 -3.38
N GLU A 194 -15.73 -9.23 -3.42
CA GLU A 194 -16.35 -7.91 -3.51
C GLU A 194 -16.02 -7.05 -2.28
N SER A 195 -15.95 -7.67 -1.10
CA SER A 195 -15.55 -6.99 0.13
C SER A 195 -14.16 -6.34 0.02
N LEU A 196 -13.18 -6.96 -0.65
CA LEU A 196 -11.87 -6.37 -0.87
C LEU A 196 -11.88 -5.26 -1.92
N GLN A 197 -12.80 -5.29 -2.89
CA GLN A 197 -12.92 -4.26 -3.93
C GLN A 197 -13.64 -3.01 -3.40
N SER A 198 -14.85 -3.16 -2.86
CA SER A 198 -15.77 -2.06 -2.55
C SER A 198 -16.17 -1.97 -1.07
N GLY A 199 -15.83 -2.97 -0.23
CA GLY A 199 -16.28 -3.03 1.15
C GLY A 199 -15.76 -1.88 2.02
N ASP A 200 -16.56 -1.49 3.00
CA ASP A 200 -16.16 -0.55 4.04
C ASP A 200 -15.10 -1.16 4.95
N ILE A 201 -14.29 -0.30 5.57
CA ILE A 201 -13.21 -0.73 6.47
C ILE A 201 -13.57 -0.48 7.94
N THR A 202 -13.23 -1.46 8.78
CA THR A 202 -13.23 -1.34 10.26
C THR A 202 -11.97 -1.99 10.81
N TYR A 203 -11.60 -1.64 12.04
CA TYR A 203 -10.38 -2.15 12.68
C TYR A 203 -10.73 -2.90 13.98
N PRO A 204 -10.93 -4.22 13.95
CA PRO A 204 -11.10 -5.03 15.15
C PRO A 204 -9.95 -4.89 16.16
N LEU A 205 -8.70 -4.82 15.67
CA LEU A 205 -7.53 -4.59 16.50
C LEU A 205 -6.46 -3.79 15.72
N ALA A 206 -5.93 -2.75 16.34
CA ALA A 206 -4.72 -2.08 15.90
C ALA A 206 -3.93 -1.67 17.15
N ALA A 207 -2.95 -2.49 17.54
CA ALA A 207 -2.17 -2.28 18.76
C ALA A 207 -0.76 -2.87 18.62
N GLY A 208 0.24 -2.05 18.92
CA GLY A 208 1.65 -2.46 18.89
C GLY A 208 2.05 -3.07 17.55
N ARG A 209 2.34 -4.37 17.53
CA ARG A 209 2.77 -5.08 16.31
C ARG A 209 1.65 -5.84 15.60
N VAL A 210 0.40 -5.72 16.05
CA VAL A 210 -0.75 -6.44 15.48
C VAL A 210 -1.71 -5.46 14.84
N LEU A 211 -1.91 -5.62 13.54
CA LEU A 211 -2.90 -4.89 12.75
C LEU A 211 -3.94 -5.87 12.23
N CYS A 212 -5.20 -5.65 12.62
CA CYS A 212 -6.33 -6.38 12.08
C CYS A 212 -7.40 -5.40 11.61
N PHE A 213 -7.76 -5.50 10.34
CA PHE A 213 -8.89 -4.75 9.77
C PHE A 213 -9.81 -5.68 9.00
N ALA A 214 -11.05 -5.28 8.88
CA ALA A 214 -12.06 -5.99 8.12
C ALA A 214 -12.62 -5.12 7.02
N ARG A 215 -12.91 -5.73 5.89
CA ARG A 215 -13.60 -5.15 4.74
C ARG A 215 -14.97 -5.81 4.63
N ARG A 216 -16.02 -5.02 4.56
CA ARG A 216 -17.40 -5.55 4.53
C ARG A 216 -18.23 -4.91 3.43
N VAL A 217 -18.94 -5.75 2.68
CA VAL A 217 -19.99 -5.36 1.75
C VAL A 217 -21.17 -6.35 1.89
N GLY A 218 -22.36 -5.87 2.20
CA GLY A 218 -23.48 -6.75 2.50
C GLY A 218 -23.15 -7.78 3.60
N ASP A 219 -23.29 -9.06 3.27
CA ASP A 219 -22.98 -10.18 4.17
C ASP A 219 -21.54 -10.71 3.99
N GLU A 220 -20.83 -10.28 2.96
CA GLU A 220 -19.43 -10.71 2.74
C GLU A 220 -18.49 -9.89 3.62
N VAL A 221 -17.65 -10.61 4.38
CA VAL A 221 -16.59 -10.02 5.22
C VAL A 221 -15.26 -10.67 4.90
N ALA A 222 -14.28 -9.86 4.58
CA ALA A 222 -12.87 -10.27 4.50
C ALA A 222 -12.10 -9.66 5.68
N VAL A 223 -11.34 -10.48 6.41
CA VAL A 223 -10.48 -10.03 7.51
C VAL A 223 -9.03 -10.14 7.08
N CYS A 224 -8.29 -9.07 7.25
CA CYS A 224 -6.84 -9.04 7.09
C CYS A 224 -6.20 -8.85 8.46
N ALA A 225 -5.42 -9.84 8.89
CA ALA A 225 -4.67 -9.78 10.14
C ALA A 225 -3.17 -9.93 9.85
N VAL A 226 -2.39 -9.00 10.37
CA VAL A 226 -0.93 -8.93 10.21
C VAL A 226 -0.30 -8.80 11.58
N ASN A 227 0.63 -9.71 11.89
CA ASN A 227 1.49 -9.62 13.05
C ASN A 227 2.94 -9.38 12.59
N ALA A 228 3.43 -8.17 12.75
CA ALA A 228 4.82 -7.79 12.45
C ALA A 228 5.75 -7.93 13.68
N GLY A 229 5.27 -8.57 14.76
CA GLY A 229 6.03 -8.89 15.97
C GLY A 229 6.58 -10.31 15.96
N ALA A 230 7.33 -10.65 17.02
CA ALA A 230 7.87 -11.98 17.23
C ALA A 230 6.93 -12.89 18.05
N GLU A 231 6.04 -12.30 18.85
CA GLU A 231 5.14 -13.05 19.73
C GLU A 231 3.80 -13.31 19.02
N SER A 232 3.21 -14.46 19.31
CA SER A 232 1.85 -14.77 18.83
C SER A 232 0.81 -13.83 19.47
N ALA A 233 -0.23 -13.52 18.72
CA ALA A 233 -1.32 -12.68 19.19
C ALA A 233 -2.68 -13.28 18.83
N SER A 234 -3.69 -13.01 19.67
CA SER A 234 -5.09 -13.36 19.41
C SER A 234 -5.89 -12.10 19.12
N VAL A 235 -6.84 -12.21 18.21
CA VAL A 235 -7.74 -11.11 17.86
C VAL A 235 -9.17 -11.59 18.03
N ASP A 236 -9.94 -10.89 18.87
CA ASP A 236 -11.37 -11.11 19.00
C ASP A 236 -12.09 -10.33 17.90
N LEU A 237 -12.87 -11.06 17.09
CA LEU A 237 -13.68 -10.43 16.05
C LEU A 237 -15.04 -10.03 16.62
N PRO A 238 -15.55 -8.80 16.34
CA PRO A 238 -16.77 -8.27 16.96
C PRO A 238 -18.07 -8.87 16.39
N TRP A 239 -17.99 -9.93 15.60
CA TRP A 239 -19.13 -10.65 15.02
C TRP A 239 -18.90 -12.15 15.05
N ALA A 240 -19.99 -12.91 15.17
CA ALA A 240 -19.95 -14.35 15.01
C ALA A 240 -19.89 -14.71 13.53
N ALA A 241 -18.90 -15.50 13.14
CA ALA A 241 -18.84 -16.11 11.82
C ALA A 241 -19.13 -17.61 11.97
N PRO A 242 -20.19 -18.14 11.34
CA PRO A 242 -20.49 -19.58 11.42
C PRO A 242 -19.42 -20.43 10.72
N LEU A 243 -18.73 -19.85 9.74
CA LEU A 243 -17.59 -20.44 9.03
C LEU A 243 -16.60 -19.32 8.71
N ALA A 244 -15.35 -19.52 9.11
CA ALA A 244 -14.21 -18.72 8.65
C ALA A 244 -13.33 -19.61 7.78
N HIS A 245 -12.84 -19.04 6.68
CA HIS A 245 -11.94 -19.72 5.76
C HIS A 245 -10.66 -18.91 5.64
N ASP A 246 -9.50 -19.53 5.88
CA ASP A 246 -8.22 -18.90 5.59
C ASP A 246 -7.96 -18.93 4.08
N ALA A 247 -8.16 -17.79 3.46
CA ALA A 247 -8.04 -17.65 2.01
C ALA A 247 -6.60 -17.80 1.48
N LEU A 248 -5.59 -17.76 2.36
CA LEU A 248 -4.18 -17.91 1.97
C LEU A 248 -3.74 -19.39 2.06
N SER A 249 -4.17 -20.13 3.09
CA SER A 249 -3.82 -21.54 3.26
C SER A 249 -4.86 -22.50 2.68
N GLY A 250 -6.06 -22.03 2.39
CA GLY A 250 -7.17 -22.86 1.90
C GLY A 250 -7.84 -23.71 2.97
N GLN A 251 -7.66 -23.37 4.26
CA GLN A 251 -8.24 -24.09 5.42
C GLN A 251 -9.50 -23.44 5.94
#